data_983d493c8c115bc992ef07cb33be6f6e
#
_entry.id   983d493c8c115bc992ef07cb33be6f6e
#
_cell.length_a   1.000
_cell.length_b   1.000
_cell.length_c   1.000
_cell.angle_alpha   90.00
_cell.angle_beta   90.00
_cell.angle_gamma   90.00
#
_symmetry.space_group_name_H-M   'P 1'
#
loop_
_entity.id
_entity.type
_entity.pdbx_description
1 polymer ?
#
loop_
_entity_poly.entity_id
_entity_poly.type
_entity_poly.pdbx_seq_one_letter_code
_entity_poly.pdbx_strand_id
1 'polypeptide(L)'
;TRSCLARGLGDVYKRQASILSLLVLSLHFHSCSHRIFQITKPFSDLHEILRTALPVTLNRLLLSVLAGIEVVLIPQRLQMYGVSASESLSIYGIFTGLALPCILFPATITNSASVMLMPSVAEMQALGYKKRIHYITVQTLRASLLLGCVCTLIFYCTGAFIGDFLFQSPTAGAYIQTLSFICPFLYLNTTLTSILHGLGQTGRSLVHSAAGILIRILFVVFAIPVYGIRGYLYGILFSEIFLSGLHIYALLMQNSKVFPIDKKF
;
A
#
# COMPACT_ATOMS: atom_id res chain seq x y z
N THR A 1 -6.80 -23.77 15.24
CA THR A 1 -7.61 -24.42 14.17
C THR A 1 -8.68 -23.51 13.58
N ARG A 2 -9.37 -22.64 14.35
CA ARG A 2 -10.42 -21.73 13.82
C ARG A 2 -9.89 -20.62 12.90
N SER A 3 -8.69 -20.10 13.17
CA SER A 3 -8.07 -19.04 12.33
C SER A 3 -7.59 -19.55 10.96
N CYS A 4 -7.19 -20.81 10.88
CA CYS A 4 -6.78 -21.44 9.61
C CYS A 4 -8.00 -21.69 8.70
N LEU A 5 -9.13 -22.08 9.28
CA LEU A 5 -10.38 -22.27 8.55
C LEU A 5 -10.94 -20.94 8.02
N ALA A 6 -10.86 -19.86 8.82
CA ALA A 6 -11.32 -18.53 8.39
C ALA A 6 -10.48 -17.93 7.24
N ARG A 7 -9.15 -18.18 7.23
CA ARG A 7 -8.29 -17.79 6.11
C ARG A 7 -8.59 -18.61 4.84
N GLY A 8 -8.78 -19.93 4.99
CA GLY A 8 -9.15 -20.80 3.87
C GLY A 8 -10.48 -20.42 3.24
N LEU A 9 -11.49 -20.10 4.04
CA LEU A 9 -12.78 -19.59 3.56
C LEU A 9 -12.64 -18.27 2.81
N GLY A 10 -11.85 -17.30 3.34
CA GLY A 10 -11.61 -16.01 2.69
C GLY A 10 -10.93 -16.15 1.31
N ASP A 11 -10.02 -17.09 1.16
CA ASP A 11 -9.35 -17.36 -0.13
C ASP A 11 -10.27 -18.08 -1.12
N VAL A 12 -11.16 -18.95 -0.64
CA VAL A 12 -12.20 -19.61 -1.45
C VAL A 12 -13.17 -18.58 -1.98
N TYR A 13 -13.67 -17.65 -1.13
CA TYR A 13 -14.56 -16.57 -1.59
C TYR A 13 -13.91 -15.64 -2.60
N LYS A 14 -12.63 -15.29 -2.43
CA LYS A 14 -11.88 -14.48 -3.40
C LYS A 14 -11.77 -15.18 -4.74
N ARG A 15 -11.47 -16.48 -4.74
CA ARG A 15 -11.40 -17.29 -5.99
C ARG A 15 -12.77 -17.40 -6.65
N GLN A 16 -13.83 -17.62 -5.89
CA GLN A 16 -15.20 -17.65 -6.38
C GLN A 16 -15.61 -16.30 -6.99
N ALA A 17 -15.32 -15.19 -6.32
CA ALA A 17 -15.59 -13.85 -6.84
C ALA A 17 -14.82 -13.58 -8.14
N SER A 18 -13.56 -14.04 -8.25
CA SER A 18 -12.77 -13.90 -9.46
C SER A 18 -13.32 -14.75 -10.62
N ILE A 19 -13.77 -15.98 -10.34
CA ILE A 19 -14.41 -16.85 -11.34
C ILE A 19 -15.74 -16.24 -11.78
N LEU A 20 -16.55 -15.74 -10.85
CA LEU A 20 -17.82 -15.10 -11.15
C LEU A 20 -17.63 -13.84 -11.99
N SER A 21 -16.65 -13.01 -11.67
CA SER A 21 -16.32 -11.81 -12.46
C SER A 21 -15.84 -12.14 -13.87
N LEU A 22 -15.03 -13.18 -14.03
CA LEU A 22 -14.61 -13.70 -15.34
C LEU A 22 -15.81 -14.24 -16.15
N LEU A 23 -16.73 -14.92 -15.49
CA LEU A 23 -17.93 -15.48 -16.10
C LEU A 23 -18.88 -14.37 -16.55
N VAL A 24 -19.12 -13.36 -15.72
CA VAL A 24 -19.91 -12.16 -16.07
C VAL A 24 -19.25 -11.37 -17.19
N LEU A 25 -17.93 -11.18 -17.13
CA LEU A 25 -17.18 -10.52 -18.20
C LEU A 25 -17.29 -11.29 -19.51
N SER A 26 -17.12 -12.61 -19.49
CA SER A 26 -17.23 -13.48 -20.64
C SER A 26 -18.63 -13.45 -21.28
N LEU A 27 -19.68 -13.48 -20.46
CA LEU A 27 -21.06 -13.34 -20.91
C LEU A 27 -21.34 -11.96 -21.52
N HIS A 28 -20.81 -10.91 -20.89
CA HIS A 28 -20.94 -9.55 -21.40
C HIS A 28 -20.18 -9.36 -22.72
N PHE A 29 -18.97 -9.90 -22.82
CA PHE A 29 -18.21 -9.92 -24.07
C PHE A 29 -18.90 -10.73 -25.13
N HIS A 30 -19.48 -11.90 -24.83
CA HIS A 30 -20.22 -12.69 -25.78
C HIS A 30 -21.45 -11.96 -26.29
N SER A 31 -22.15 -11.19 -25.46
CA SER A 31 -23.29 -10.37 -25.81
C SER A 31 -22.93 -9.11 -26.62
N CYS A 32 -21.76 -8.53 -26.40
CA CYS A 32 -21.28 -7.32 -27.10
C CYS A 32 -20.41 -7.62 -28.34
N SER A 33 -19.87 -8.84 -28.46
CA SER A 33 -18.71 -9.17 -29.31
C SER A 33 -19.06 -9.48 -30.75
N HIS A 34 -20.33 -9.27 -31.23
CA HIS A 34 -20.61 -9.53 -32.65
C HIS A 34 -19.93 -8.54 -33.62
N ARG A 35 -19.20 -7.51 -33.16
CA ARG A 35 -18.58 -6.53 -34.06
C ARG A 35 -17.13 -6.10 -33.78
N ILE A 36 -16.47 -6.51 -32.69
CA ILE A 36 -15.18 -5.84 -32.27
C ILE A 36 -13.98 -6.80 -32.18
N PHE A 37 -14.14 -8.10 -32.15
CA PHE A 37 -13.02 -9.02 -31.93
C PHE A 37 -12.65 -9.82 -33.18
N GLN A 38 -12.02 -9.16 -34.14
CA GLN A 38 -11.15 -9.87 -35.10
C GLN A 38 -9.77 -10.01 -34.45
N ILE A 39 -9.55 -11.14 -33.78
CA ILE A 39 -8.20 -11.53 -33.36
C ILE A 39 -7.42 -11.87 -34.63
N THR A 40 -6.76 -10.89 -35.19
CA THR A 40 -6.03 -11.05 -36.46
C THR A 40 -4.71 -11.75 -36.30
N LYS A 41 -4.09 -11.71 -35.07
CA LYS A 41 -2.79 -12.36 -34.78
C LYS A 41 -2.69 -12.77 -33.31
N PRO A 42 -3.28 -13.89 -32.87
CA PRO A 42 -3.36 -14.28 -31.46
C PRO A 42 -1.97 -14.42 -30.78
N PHE A 43 -0.95 -14.85 -31.49
CA PHE A 43 0.41 -14.98 -30.95
C PHE A 43 1.13 -13.64 -30.76
N SER A 44 0.91 -12.67 -31.65
CA SER A 44 1.47 -11.32 -31.54
C SER A 44 0.86 -10.57 -30.39
N ASP A 45 -0.47 -10.65 -30.26
CA ASP A 45 -1.21 -9.97 -29.20
C ASP A 45 -0.90 -10.57 -27.81
N LEU A 46 -0.74 -11.90 -27.73
CA LEU A 46 -0.30 -12.60 -26.52
C LEU A 46 1.12 -12.17 -26.10
N HIS A 47 2.03 -12.04 -27.08
CA HIS A 47 3.40 -11.60 -26.80
C HIS A 47 3.43 -10.16 -26.25
N GLU A 48 2.63 -9.26 -26.79
CA GLU A 48 2.53 -7.87 -26.33
C GLU A 48 1.93 -7.78 -24.93
N ILE A 49 0.88 -8.55 -24.66
CA ILE A 49 0.27 -8.66 -23.31
C ILE A 49 1.29 -9.21 -22.31
N LEU A 50 1.98 -10.30 -22.65
CA LEU A 50 3.01 -10.89 -21.78
C LEU A 50 4.17 -9.93 -21.53
N ARG A 51 4.64 -9.22 -22.55
CA ARG A 51 5.72 -8.23 -22.42
C ARG A 51 5.37 -7.11 -21.43
N THR A 52 4.09 -6.75 -21.33
CA THR A 52 3.63 -5.71 -20.41
C THR A 52 3.24 -6.27 -19.04
N ALA A 53 2.55 -7.41 -19.02
CA ALA A 53 2.06 -8.02 -17.78
C ALA A 53 3.17 -8.69 -16.96
N LEU A 54 4.16 -9.31 -17.60
CA LEU A 54 5.21 -10.06 -16.92
C LEU A 54 6.05 -9.18 -15.97
N PRO A 55 6.56 -7.99 -16.37
CA PRO A 55 7.29 -7.11 -15.45
C PRO A 55 6.44 -6.68 -14.26
N VAL A 56 5.18 -6.34 -14.47
CA VAL A 56 4.27 -5.91 -13.40
C VAL A 56 4.01 -7.05 -12.41
N THR A 57 3.82 -8.27 -12.94
CA THR A 57 3.59 -9.46 -12.10
C THR A 57 4.83 -9.84 -11.30
N LEU A 58 6.00 -9.88 -11.94
CA LEU A 58 7.29 -10.15 -11.26
C LEU A 58 7.54 -9.14 -10.14
N ASN A 59 7.22 -7.93 -10.39
CA ASN A 59 7.32 -6.85 -9.44
C ASN A 59 6.43 -7.08 -8.21
N ARG A 60 5.16 -7.41 -8.41
CA ARG A 60 4.23 -7.74 -7.31
C ARG A 60 4.70 -8.97 -6.54
N LEU A 61 5.23 -9.98 -7.24
CA LEU A 61 5.81 -11.16 -6.60
C LEU A 61 7.01 -10.80 -5.73
N LEU A 62 7.91 -9.96 -6.23
CA LEU A 62 9.08 -9.50 -5.47
C LEU A 62 8.67 -8.79 -4.18
N LEU A 63 7.72 -7.85 -4.26
CA LEU A 63 7.20 -7.17 -3.07
C LEU A 63 6.51 -8.14 -2.10
N SER A 64 5.78 -9.11 -2.61
CA SER A 64 5.10 -10.13 -1.79
C SER A 64 6.11 -11.04 -1.08
N VAL A 65 7.20 -11.44 -1.76
CA VAL A 65 8.28 -12.23 -1.15
C VAL A 65 8.98 -11.42 -0.05
N LEU A 66 9.33 -10.17 -0.32
CA LEU A 66 9.96 -9.30 0.68
C LEU A 66 9.07 -9.11 1.92
N ALA A 67 7.77 -8.87 1.71
CA ALA A 67 6.82 -8.78 2.82
C ALA A 67 6.67 -10.11 3.57
N GLY A 68 6.72 -11.25 2.87
CA GLY A 68 6.71 -12.57 3.47
C GLY A 68 7.93 -12.82 4.36
N ILE A 69 9.11 -12.40 3.92
CA ILE A 69 10.35 -12.45 4.71
C ILE A 69 10.20 -11.63 5.99
N GLU A 70 9.66 -10.42 5.89
CA GLU A 70 9.41 -9.53 7.03
C GLU A 70 8.53 -10.22 8.09
N VAL A 71 7.42 -10.83 7.68
CA VAL A 71 6.46 -11.53 8.56
C VAL A 71 7.13 -12.68 9.35
N VAL A 72 8.04 -13.42 8.73
CA VAL A 72 8.74 -14.53 9.37
C VAL A 72 9.85 -14.03 10.31
N LEU A 73 10.56 -12.98 9.90
CA LEU A 73 11.69 -12.45 10.67
C LEU A 73 11.25 -11.78 11.98
N ILE A 74 10.10 -11.10 12.03
CA ILE A 74 9.67 -10.34 13.21
C ILE A 74 9.57 -11.23 14.46
N PRO A 75 8.82 -12.35 14.48
CA PRO A 75 8.77 -13.21 15.66
C PRO A 75 10.12 -13.82 16.03
N GLN A 76 10.95 -14.17 15.05
CA GLN A 76 12.29 -14.71 15.30
C GLN A 76 13.21 -13.70 15.98
N ARG A 77 13.17 -12.44 15.54
CA ARG A 77 13.98 -11.36 16.12
C ARG A 77 13.48 -10.92 17.49
N LEU A 78 12.17 -11.03 17.75
CA LEU A 78 11.61 -10.82 19.09
C LEU A 78 12.12 -11.86 20.08
N GLN A 79 12.31 -13.11 19.68
CA GLN A 79 12.91 -14.13 20.53
C GLN A 79 14.38 -13.79 20.89
N MET A 80 15.12 -13.16 19.97
CA MET A 80 16.47 -12.67 20.25
C MET A 80 16.49 -11.50 21.27
N TYR A 81 15.40 -10.76 21.38
CA TYR A 81 15.21 -9.74 22.42
C TYR A 81 15.00 -10.33 23.83
N GLY A 82 14.79 -11.64 23.92
CA GLY A 82 14.62 -12.37 25.20
C GLY A 82 13.18 -12.76 25.51
N VAL A 83 12.26 -12.66 24.56
CA VAL A 83 10.85 -13.06 24.70
C VAL A 83 10.68 -14.52 24.30
N SER A 84 9.81 -15.25 24.97
CA SER A 84 9.50 -16.64 24.61
C SER A 84 8.84 -16.72 23.21
N ALA A 85 8.92 -17.90 22.58
CA ALA A 85 8.32 -18.11 21.26
C ALA A 85 6.80 -17.86 21.25
N SER A 86 6.08 -18.27 22.29
CA SER A 86 4.63 -18.04 22.43
C SER A 86 4.31 -16.56 22.61
N GLU A 87 5.11 -15.85 23.40
CA GLU A 87 4.93 -14.43 23.67
C GLU A 87 5.27 -13.58 22.43
N SER A 88 6.33 -13.91 21.69
CA SER A 88 6.67 -13.23 20.43
C SER A 88 5.56 -13.31 19.38
N LEU A 89 4.91 -14.47 19.27
CA LEU A 89 3.75 -14.66 18.40
C LEU A 89 2.52 -13.90 18.90
N SER A 90 2.33 -13.81 20.23
CA SER A 90 1.24 -13.03 20.83
C SER A 90 1.43 -11.54 20.55
N ILE A 91 2.62 -10.99 20.79
CA ILE A 91 2.98 -9.58 20.50
C ILE A 91 2.73 -9.27 19.03
N TYR A 92 3.22 -10.12 18.15
CA TYR A 92 3.02 -9.94 16.71
C TYR A 92 1.55 -10.07 16.32
N GLY A 93 0.80 -10.99 16.95
CA GLY A 93 -0.63 -11.16 16.73
C GLY A 93 -1.46 -9.96 17.16
N ILE A 94 -1.15 -9.35 18.32
CA ILE A 94 -1.80 -8.11 18.80
C ILE A 94 -1.53 -6.97 17.80
N PHE A 95 -0.28 -6.84 17.36
CA PHE A 95 0.10 -5.82 16.38
C PHE A 95 -0.65 -5.98 15.05
N THR A 96 -0.59 -7.18 14.44
CA THR A 96 -1.16 -7.42 13.09
C THR A 96 -2.66 -7.67 13.10
N GLY A 97 -3.20 -8.20 14.21
CA GLY A 97 -4.61 -8.55 14.32
C GLY A 97 -5.50 -7.47 14.91
N LEU A 98 -4.94 -6.56 15.71
CA LEU A 98 -5.70 -5.51 16.39
C LEU A 98 -5.27 -4.10 16.00
N ALA A 99 -4.01 -3.75 16.24
CA ALA A 99 -3.55 -2.38 16.08
C ALA A 99 -3.48 -1.95 14.59
N LEU A 100 -2.88 -2.77 13.74
CA LEU A 100 -2.70 -2.45 12.33
C LEU A 100 -4.04 -2.32 11.56
N PRO A 101 -5.03 -3.23 11.71
CA PRO A 101 -6.34 -3.08 11.07
C PRO A 101 -7.08 -1.81 11.52
N CYS A 102 -6.94 -1.41 12.78
CA CYS A 102 -7.54 -0.18 13.29
C CYS A 102 -7.00 1.05 12.54
N ILE A 103 -5.67 1.14 12.37
CA ILE A 103 -5.02 2.23 11.63
C ILE A 103 -5.34 2.18 10.13
N LEU A 104 -5.48 0.99 9.55
CA LEU A 104 -5.79 0.81 8.13
C LEU A 104 -7.28 1.06 7.80
N PHE A 105 -8.18 1.07 8.78
CA PHE A 105 -9.61 1.26 8.53
C PHE A 105 -9.92 2.60 7.81
N PRO A 106 -9.44 3.76 8.26
CA PRO A 106 -9.66 5.01 7.53
C PRO A 106 -8.90 5.08 6.19
N ALA A 107 -7.83 4.28 6.00
CA ALA A 107 -7.11 4.20 4.74
C ALA A 107 -8.00 3.70 3.58
N THR A 108 -9.11 3.03 3.87
CA THR A 108 -10.08 2.61 2.84
C THR A 108 -10.63 3.78 2.04
N ILE A 109 -10.76 4.97 2.67
CA ILE A 109 -11.20 6.20 2.00
C ILE A 109 -10.16 6.64 0.96
N THR A 110 -8.88 6.71 1.37
CA THR A 110 -7.79 7.10 0.46
C THR A 110 -7.55 6.04 -0.61
N ASN A 111 -7.71 4.75 -0.30
CA ASN A 111 -7.63 3.67 -1.27
C ASN A 111 -8.73 3.77 -2.34
N SER A 112 -9.97 4.04 -1.95
CA SER A 112 -11.09 4.22 -2.89
C SER A 112 -10.86 5.41 -3.82
N ALA A 113 -10.43 6.55 -3.27
CA ALA A 113 -10.06 7.72 -4.07
C ALA A 113 -8.88 7.41 -5.01
N SER A 114 -7.89 6.66 -4.54
CA SER A 114 -6.69 6.28 -5.30
C SER A 114 -7.01 5.39 -6.51
N VAL A 115 -7.97 4.48 -6.38
CA VAL A 115 -8.41 3.62 -7.50
C VAL A 115 -9.01 4.46 -8.62
N MET A 116 -9.77 5.52 -8.29
CA MET A 116 -10.36 6.42 -9.30
C MET A 116 -9.33 7.42 -9.86
N LEU A 117 -8.33 7.77 -9.06
CA LEU A 117 -7.31 8.76 -9.43
C LEU A 117 -6.38 8.25 -10.54
N MET A 118 -6.00 6.98 -10.49
CA MET A 118 -5.08 6.37 -11.45
C MET A 118 -5.58 6.50 -12.91
N PRO A 119 -6.79 6.07 -13.30
CA PRO A 119 -7.27 6.22 -14.67
C PRO A 119 -7.50 7.69 -15.05
N SER A 120 -7.99 8.52 -14.12
CA SER A 120 -8.18 9.96 -14.37
C SER A 120 -6.87 10.68 -14.70
N VAL A 121 -5.79 10.36 -14.00
CA VAL A 121 -4.46 10.92 -14.27
C VAL A 121 -3.93 10.41 -15.61
N ALA A 122 -4.11 9.13 -15.93
CA ALA A 122 -3.68 8.55 -17.19
C ALA A 122 -4.40 9.19 -18.39
N GLU A 123 -5.72 9.39 -18.30
CA GLU A 123 -6.52 10.07 -19.32
C GLU A 123 -6.05 11.51 -19.53
N MET A 124 -5.91 12.28 -18.44
CA MET A 124 -5.43 13.66 -18.53
C MET A 124 -4.01 13.76 -19.09
N GLN A 125 -3.17 12.76 -18.84
CA GLN A 125 -1.83 12.68 -19.40
C GLN A 125 -1.89 12.43 -20.92
N ALA A 126 -2.73 11.50 -21.37
CA ALA A 126 -2.94 11.22 -22.80
C ALA A 126 -3.47 12.44 -23.55
N LEU A 127 -4.34 13.23 -22.93
CA LEU A 127 -4.89 14.49 -23.48
C LEU A 127 -3.94 15.70 -23.33
N GLY A 128 -2.80 15.56 -22.67
CA GLY A 128 -1.83 16.63 -22.47
C GLY A 128 -2.23 17.72 -21.47
N TYR A 129 -3.23 17.49 -20.61
CA TYR A 129 -3.76 18.47 -19.65
C TYR A 129 -2.88 18.61 -18.39
N LYS A 130 -1.65 19.03 -18.56
CA LYS A 130 -0.62 19.11 -17.51
C LYS A 130 -1.05 19.95 -16.30
N LYS A 131 -1.62 21.13 -16.51
CA LYS A 131 -2.10 22.02 -15.42
C LYS A 131 -3.18 21.33 -14.57
N ARG A 132 -4.06 20.56 -15.20
CA ARG A 132 -5.13 19.84 -14.51
C ARG A 132 -4.58 18.67 -13.67
N ILE A 133 -3.58 17.96 -14.20
CA ILE A 133 -2.86 16.91 -13.45
C ILE A 133 -2.23 17.51 -12.20
N HIS A 134 -1.50 18.62 -12.34
CA HIS A 134 -0.87 19.29 -11.20
C HIS A 134 -1.91 19.71 -10.14
N TYR A 135 -2.99 20.36 -10.56
CA TYR A 135 -4.06 20.79 -9.66
C TYR A 135 -4.67 19.62 -8.87
N ILE A 136 -5.07 18.54 -9.58
CA ILE A 136 -5.65 17.35 -8.95
C ILE A 136 -4.64 16.68 -8.02
N THR A 137 -3.38 16.55 -8.44
CA THR A 137 -2.32 16.00 -7.60
C THR A 137 -2.19 16.76 -6.30
N VAL A 138 -2.04 18.09 -6.34
CA VAL A 138 -1.87 18.91 -5.14
C VAL A 138 -3.11 18.84 -4.25
N GLN A 139 -4.31 18.91 -4.82
CA GLN A 139 -5.56 18.83 -4.07
C GLN A 139 -5.72 17.49 -3.36
N THR A 140 -5.44 16.39 -4.05
CA THR A 140 -5.56 15.04 -3.48
C THR A 140 -4.50 14.78 -2.41
N LEU A 141 -3.27 15.25 -2.61
CA LEU A 141 -2.22 15.15 -1.60
C LEU A 141 -2.57 15.93 -0.33
N ARG A 142 -3.10 17.15 -0.47
CA ARG A 142 -3.57 17.94 0.67
C ARG A 142 -4.70 17.23 1.41
N ALA A 143 -5.67 16.67 0.69
CA ALA A 143 -6.80 15.94 1.29
C ALA A 143 -6.31 14.68 2.04
N SER A 144 -5.40 13.90 1.44
CA SER A 144 -4.83 12.69 2.07
C SER A 144 -4.01 13.03 3.32
N LEU A 145 -3.22 14.10 3.26
CA LEU A 145 -2.42 14.57 4.39
C LEU A 145 -3.33 15.06 5.53
N LEU A 146 -4.36 15.84 5.20
CA LEU A 146 -5.33 16.36 6.16
C LEU A 146 -6.07 15.21 6.86
N LEU A 147 -6.58 14.25 6.09
CA LEU A 147 -7.22 13.05 6.64
C LEU A 147 -6.26 12.29 7.54
N GLY A 148 -5.01 12.12 7.13
CA GLY A 148 -3.98 11.46 7.93
C GLY A 148 -3.70 12.16 9.25
N CYS A 149 -3.57 13.50 9.24
CA CYS A 149 -3.37 14.29 10.46
C CYS A 149 -4.58 14.20 11.41
N VAL A 150 -5.80 14.27 10.89
CA VAL A 150 -7.02 14.11 11.69
C VAL A 150 -7.08 12.71 12.31
N CYS A 151 -6.79 11.67 11.53
CA CYS A 151 -6.73 10.29 12.05
C CYS A 151 -5.62 10.11 13.10
N THR A 152 -4.45 10.74 12.90
CA THR A 152 -3.38 10.74 13.90
C THR A 152 -3.88 11.32 15.23
N LEU A 153 -4.53 12.48 15.19
CA LEU A 153 -5.05 13.11 16.39
C LEU A 153 -6.09 12.22 17.09
N ILE A 154 -7.02 11.68 16.33
CA ILE A 154 -8.06 10.78 16.86
C ILE A 154 -7.42 9.55 17.51
N PHE A 155 -6.58 8.81 16.80
CA PHE A 155 -5.98 7.58 17.32
C PHE A 155 -4.98 7.82 18.45
N TYR A 156 -4.30 8.94 18.45
CA TYR A 156 -3.42 9.32 19.57
C TYR A 156 -4.22 9.59 20.85
N CYS A 157 -5.32 10.34 20.74
CA CYS A 157 -6.17 10.66 21.90
C CYS A 157 -7.02 9.47 22.37
N THR A 158 -7.54 8.67 21.45
CA THR A 158 -8.49 7.59 21.76
C THR A 158 -7.85 6.21 21.78
N GLY A 159 -6.59 6.05 21.39
CA GLY A 159 -5.95 4.76 21.21
C GLY A 159 -5.92 3.90 22.48
N ALA A 160 -5.65 4.49 23.66
CA ALA A 160 -5.74 3.77 24.93
C ALA A 160 -7.16 3.29 25.19
N PHE A 161 -8.16 4.15 25.03
CA PHE A 161 -9.57 3.81 25.21
C PHE A 161 -10.01 2.69 24.24
N ILE A 162 -9.61 2.76 22.98
CA ILE A 162 -9.89 1.71 21.99
C ILE A 162 -9.23 0.39 22.40
N GLY A 163 -7.98 0.42 22.88
CA GLY A 163 -7.27 -0.74 23.34
C GLY A 163 -7.95 -1.42 24.53
N ASP A 164 -8.35 -0.65 25.51
CA ASP A 164 -8.97 -1.18 26.74
C ASP A 164 -10.42 -1.59 26.54
N PHE A 165 -11.22 -0.72 25.89
CA PHE A 165 -12.65 -0.94 25.75
C PHE A 165 -13.01 -1.95 24.65
N LEU A 166 -12.39 -1.81 23.46
CA LEU A 166 -12.74 -2.62 22.30
C LEU A 166 -11.97 -3.94 22.27
N PHE A 167 -10.69 -3.90 22.60
CA PHE A 167 -9.79 -5.05 22.47
C PHE A 167 -9.42 -5.72 23.79
N GLN A 168 -9.79 -5.13 24.93
CA GLN A 168 -9.42 -5.59 26.26
C GLN A 168 -7.91 -5.85 26.39
N SER A 169 -7.11 -5.01 25.71
CA SER A 169 -5.66 -5.13 25.62
C SER A 169 -4.99 -3.76 25.67
N PRO A 170 -4.44 -3.37 26.83
CA PRO A 170 -3.69 -2.13 26.96
C PRO A 170 -2.51 -2.04 26.00
N THR A 171 -1.90 -3.19 25.69
CA THR A 171 -0.80 -3.29 24.71
C THR A 171 -1.25 -2.89 23.30
N ALA A 172 -2.45 -3.30 22.89
CA ALA A 172 -3.03 -2.89 21.60
C ALA A 172 -3.23 -1.37 21.56
N GLY A 173 -3.72 -0.77 22.66
CA GLY A 173 -3.87 0.68 22.79
C GLY A 173 -2.55 1.44 22.62
N ALA A 174 -1.50 0.98 23.28
CA ALA A 174 -0.16 1.56 23.14
C ALA A 174 0.38 1.47 21.69
N TYR A 175 0.11 0.35 21.00
CA TYR A 175 0.50 0.22 19.59
C TYR A 175 -0.31 1.14 18.69
N ILE A 176 -1.62 1.29 18.91
CA ILE A 176 -2.46 2.22 18.15
C ILE A 176 -1.96 3.66 18.31
N GLN A 177 -1.64 4.09 19.53
CA GLN A 177 -1.09 5.43 19.78
C GLN A 177 0.26 5.64 19.07
N THR A 178 1.15 4.66 19.11
CA THR A 178 2.46 4.77 18.44
C THR A 178 2.30 4.75 16.92
N LEU A 179 1.44 3.89 16.39
CA LEU A 179 1.18 3.78 14.96
C LEU A 179 0.39 4.96 14.40
N SER A 180 -0.31 5.73 15.23
CA SER A 180 -1.09 6.89 14.76
C SER A 180 -0.25 7.87 13.95
N PHE A 181 1.02 8.06 14.32
CA PHE A 181 1.96 8.94 13.59
C PHE A 181 2.29 8.47 12.17
N ILE A 182 1.95 7.24 11.81
CA ILE A 182 2.18 6.70 10.47
C ILE A 182 1.05 7.11 9.52
N CYS A 183 -0.16 7.40 10.03
CA CYS A 183 -1.34 7.69 9.21
C CYS A 183 -1.12 8.73 8.11
N PRO A 184 -0.52 9.91 8.36
CA PRO A 184 -0.34 10.92 7.32
C PRO A 184 0.50 10.41 6.15
N PHE A 185 1.58 9.70 6.45
CA PHE A 185 2.50 9.19 5.45
C PHE A 185 1.92 7.99 4.69
N LEU A 186 1.25 7.09 5.40
CA LEU A 186 0.61 5.91 4.81
C LEU A 186 -0.51 6.31 3.83
N TYR A 187 -1.37 7.27 4.21
CA TYR A 187 -2.45 7.73 3.35
C TYR A 187 -1.91 8.58 2.18
N LEU A 188 -0.85 9.34 2.41
CA LEU A 188 -0.14 10.07 1.37
C LEU A 188 0.49 9.11 0.36
N ASN A 189 1.15 8.05 0.81
CA ASN A 189 1.83 7.07 -0.04
C ASN A 189 0.87 6.32 -0.96
N THR A 190 -0.33 5.95 -0.49
CA THR A 190 -1.35 5.31 -1.34
C THR A 190 -1.75 6.20 -2.51
N THR A 191 -1.92 7.49 -2.24
CA THR A 191 -2.29 8.50 -3.25
C THR A 191 -1.14 8.78 -4.22
N LEU A 192 0.08 8.96 -3.70
CA LEU A 192 1.29 9.18 -4.51
C LEU A 192 1.57 8.01 -5.45
N THR A 193 1.42 6.79 -4.95
CA THR A 193 1.58 5.56 -5.74
C THR A 193 0.58 5.52 -6.90
N SER A 194 -0.69 5.84 -6.67
CA SER A 194 -1.72 5.88 -7.71
C SER A 194 -1.44 6.95 -8.77
N ILE A 195 -0.97 8.12 -8.36
CA ILE A 195 -0.57 9.19 -9.30
C ILE A 195 0.61 8.72 -10.16
N LEU A 196 1.65 8.13 -9.55
CA LEU A 196 2.80 7.60 -10.28
C LEU A 196 2.39 6.50 -11.27
N HIS A 197 1.46 5.62 -10.88
CA HIS A 197 0.92 4.59 -11.76
C HIS A 197 0.13 5.21 -12.92
N GLY A 198 -0.72 6.20 -12.66
CA GLY A 198 -1.45 6.94 -13.69
C GLY A 198 -0.53 7.69 -14.66
N LEU A 199 0.64 8.15 -14.19
CA LEU A 199 1.69 8.76 -15.00
C LEU A 199 2.58 7.73 -15.74
N GLY A 200 2.26 6.44 -15.69
CA GLY A 200 3.04 5.38 -16.32
C GLY A 200 4.38 5.06 -15.65
N GLN A 201 4.62 5.58 -14.44
CA GLN A 201 5.88 5.40 -13.70
C GLN A 201 5.82 4.22 -12.70
N THR A 202 5.13 3.16 -13.08
CA THR A 202 5.00 1.95 -12.26
C THR A 202 6.34 1.36 -11.82
N GLY A 203 7.34 1.33 -12.70
CA GLY A 203 8.66 0.83 -12.38
C GLY A 203 9.37 1.63 -11.27
N ARG A 204 9.26 2.96 -11.29
CA ARG A 204 9.84 3.82 -10.23
C ARG A 204 9.13 3.61 -8.90
N SER A 205 7.79 3.62 -8.92
CA SER A 205 6.99 3.35 -7.73
C SER A 205 7.37 2.04 -7.07
N LEU A 206 7.70 1.05 -7.86
CA LEU A 206 8.11 -0.27 -7.42
C LEU A 206 9.47 -0.27 -6.74
N VAL A 207 10.47 0.37 -7.36
CA VAL A 207 11.81 0.52 -6.76
C VAL A 207 11.69 1.25 -5.42
N HIS A 208 10.85 2.30 -5.34
CA HIS A 208 10.62 3.02 -4.09
C HIS A 208 9.96 2.12 -3.03
N SER A 209 8.94 1.34 -3.41
CA SER A 209 8.28 0.40 -2.49
C SER A 209 9.21 -0.71 -2.02
N ALA A 210 10.03 -1.26 -2.92
CA ALA A 210 11.05 -2.25 -2.56
C ALA A 210 12.08 -1.66 -1.58
N ALA A 211 12.54 -0.43 -1.82
CA ALA A 211 13.45 0.27 -0.91
C ALA A 211 12.81 0.48 0.48
N GLY A 212 11.53 0.87 0.54
CA GLY A 212 10.79 0.99 1.79
C GLY A 212 10.72 -0.32 2.58
N ILE A 213 10.40 -1.43 1.91
CA ILE A 213 10.37 -2.76 2.56
C ILE A 213 11.77 -3.19 3.01
N LEU A 214 12.80 -2.95 2.21
CA LEU A 214 14.18 -3.25 2.60
C LEU A 214 14.61 -2.48 3.85
N ILE A 215 14.26 -1.21 3.96
CA ILE A 215 14.50 -0.42 5.17
C ILE A 215 13.77 -1.04 6.37
N ARG A 216 12.50 -1.45 6.23
CA ARG A 216 11.78 -2.13 7.32
C ARG A 216 12.47 -3.42 7.74
N ILE A 217 12.92 -4.25 6.76
CA ILE A 217 13.68 -5.47 7.06
C ILE A 217 14.97 -5.16 7.82
N LEU A 218 15.69 -4.08 7.48
CA LEU A 218 16.86 -3.66 8.24
C LEU A 218 16.50 -3.32 9.70
N PHE A 219 15.41 -2.60 9.94
CA PHE A 219 14.93 -2.34 11.29
C PHE A 219 14.51 -3.62 12.02
N VAL A 220 13.88 -4.57 11.32
CA VAL A 220 13.55 -5.89 11.89
C VAL A 220 14.81 -6.62 12.33
N VAL A 221 15.85 -6.60 11.54
CA VAL A 221 17.10 -7.34 11.83
C VAL A 221 17.91 -6.70 12.95
N PHE A 222 18.02 -5.36 12.98
CA PHE A 222 18.92 -4.64 13.87
C PHE A 222 18.21 -3.97 15.05
N ALA A 223 17.01 -3.44 14.86
CA ALA A 223 16.34 -2.68 15.92
C ALA A 223 15.47 -3.56 16.83
N ILE A 224 14.83 -4.61 16.32
CA ILE A 224 14.01 -5.51 17.15
C ILE A 224 14.84 -6.20 18.25
N PRO A 225 16.04 -6.75 18.01
CA PRO A 225 16.83 -7.38 19.07
C PRO A 225 17.23 -6.43 20.21
N VAL A 226 17.22 -5.11 19.95
CA VAL A 226 17.63 -4.09 20.97
C VAL A 226 16.41 -3.44 21.64
N TYR A 227 15.36 -3.10 20.85
CA TYR A 227 14.22 -2.32 21.32
C TYR A 227 12.89 -3.12 21.34
N GLY A 228 12.95 -4.41 21.05
CA GLY A 228 11.75 -5.24 20.90
C GLY A 228 10.84 -4.75 19.78
N ILE A 229 9.53 -4.94 19.95
CA ILE A 229 8.53 -4.54 18.94
C ILE A 229 8.53 -3.03 18.65
N ARG A 230 8.94 -2.19 19.60
CA ARG A 230 9.05 -0.74 19.38
C ARG A 230 10.05 -0.40 18.26
N GLY A 231 11.14 -1.18 18.14
CA GLY A 231 12.09 -1.02 17.04
C GLY A 231 11.44 -1.22 15.68
N TYR A 232 10.51 -2.16 15.58
CA TYR A 232 9.72 -2.36 14.36
C TYR A 232 8.74 -1.21 14.07
N LEU A 233 8.04 -0.72 15.10
CA LEU A 233 7.12 0.42 14.93
C LEU A 233 7.84 1.66 14.41
N TYR A 234 9.03 1.97 14.94
CA TYR A 234 9.88 3.04 14.41
C TYR A 234 10.37 2.75 13.00
N GLY A 235 10.66 1.48 12.68
CA GLY A 235 11.04 1.06 11.33
C GLY A 235 9.95 1.32 10.30
N ILE A 236 8.69 1.00 10.64
CA ILE A 236 7.55 1.31 9.77
C ILE A 236 7.43 2.83 9.57
N LEU A 237 7.46 3.62 10.65
CA LEU A 237 7.36 5.08 10.57
C LEU A 237 8.45 5.66 9.65
N PHE A 238 9.70 5.26 9.87
CA PHE A 238 10.82 5.74 9.08
C PHE A 238 10.69 5.33 7.61
N SER A 239 10.30 4.07 7.33
CA SER A 239 10.12 3.60 5.96
C SER A 239 9.00 4.34 5.22
N GLU A 240 7.89 4.65 5.89
CA GLU A 240 6.78 5.39 5.28
C GLU A 240 7.15 6.86 4.98
N ILE A 241 7.89 7.51 5.88
CA ILE A 241 8.44 8.86 5.66
C ILE A 241 9.41 8.86 4.47
N PHE A 242 10.34 7.90 4.45
CA PHE A 242 11.32 7.77 3.38
C PHE A 242 10.64 7.51 2.02
N LEU A 243 9.66 6.62 1.99
CA LEU A 243 8.87 6.31 0.80
C LEU A 243 8.11 7.54 0.29
N SER A 244 7.49 8.32 1.19
CA SER A 244 6.83 9.59 0.83
C SER A 244 7.81 10.56 0.19
N GLY A 245 9.00 10.69 0.77
CA GLY A 245 10.07 11.55 0.22
C GLY A 245 10.48 11.14 -1.20
N LEU A 246 10.69 9.83 -1.43
CA LEU A 246 11.05 9.32 -2.75
C LEU A 246 9.94 9.54 -3.79
N HIS A 247 8.67 9.31 -3.41
CA HIS A 247 7.54 9.53 -4.31
C HIS A 247 7.37 11.01 -4.66
N ILE A 248 7.46 11.91 -3.67
CA ILE A 248 7.40 13.36 -3.89
C ILE A 248 8.56 13.81 -4.79
N TYR A 249 9.77 13.34 -4.51
CA TYR A 249 10.95 13.65 -5.34
C TYR A 249 10.76 13.22 -6.80
N ALA A 250 10.23 12.01 -7.04
CA ALA A 250 9.93 11.52 -8.38
C ALA A 250 8.91 12.40 -9.12
N LEU A 251 7.87 12.86 -8.42
CA LEU A 251 6.87 13.78 -8.99
C LEU A 251 7.45 15.16 -9.29
N LEU A 252 8.31 15.70 -8.43
CA LEU A 252 8.98 16.99 -8.65
C LEU A 252 9.93 16.94 -9.84
N MET A 253 10.71 15.87 -9.98
CA MET A 253 11.58 15.68 -11.14
C MET A 253 10.80 15.58 -12.45
N GLN A 254 9.60 15.01 -12.42
CA GLN A 254 8.74 14.96 -13.60
C GLN A 254 8.17 16.34 -13.94
N ASN A 255 7.76 17.11 -12.93
CA ASN A 255 7.29 18.47 -13.12
C ASN A 255 8.35 19.36 -13.75
N SER A 256 9.63 19.23 -13.37
CA SER A 256 10.72 20.03 -13.97
C SER A 256 10.98 19.68 -15.44
N LYS A 257 10.76 18.43 -15.87
CA LYS A 257 10.84 18.00 -17.28
C LYS A 257 9.59 18.36 -18.09
N VAL A 258 8.46 18.50 -17.43
CA VAL A 258 7.15 18.77 -18.03
C VAL A 258 6.81 20.26 -17.99
N PHE A 259 7.36 20.99 -17.03
CA PHE A 259 7.33 22.45 -16.90
C PHE A 259 8.76 22.95 -16.81
N PRO A 260 9.39 23.40 -17.90
CA PRO A 260 10.47 24.35 -17.74
C PRO A 260 9.88 25.54 -16.98
N ILE A 261 10.42 25.79 -15.78
CA ILE A 261 10.08 26.98 -15.01
C ILE A 261 10.49 28.14 -15.90
N ASP A 262 9.53 28.74 -16.57
CA ASP A 262 9.71 29.97 -17.28
C ASP A 262 10.03 31.03 -16.20
N LYS A 263 11.33 31.30 -16.02
CA LYS A 263 11.85 32.35 -15.15
C LYS A 263 11.52 33.72 -15.79
N LYS A 264 10.25 34.03 -15.84
CA LYS A 264 9.75 35.39 -16.13
C LYS A 264 8.67 35.73 -15.13
N PHE A 265 9.12 36.21 -13.98
CA PHE A 265 8.47 37.24 -13.20
C PHE A 265 9.55 38.19 -12.69
#